data_87f814b2a8379b7d139cdb1fe0224735
#
_entry.id   87f814b2a8379b7d139cdb1fe0224735
#
_cell.length_a   1.000
_cell.length_b   1.000
_cell.length_c   1.000
_cell.angle_alpha   90.00
_cell.angle_beta   90.00
_cell.angle_gamma   90.00
#
_symmetry.space_group_name_H-M   'P 1'
#
loop_
_entity.id
_entity.type
_entity.pdbx_description
1 polymer ?
#
loop_
_entity_poly.entity_id
_entity_poly.type
_entity_poly.pdbx_seq_one_letter_code
_entity_poly.pdbx_strand_id
1 'polypeptide(L)'
;MPLLSRRPAGTPRLLLLSAALTLALAAGCAGPGPQSAAPAAQAPETAAEKAAAAWPAEAAPAAVTCPEGPPPGARCLRGKDSAGAPYLIVVPARWSGNLLVHAHGGPFLGAPTDARANEDIKRWSVIVREGHAYAASVFRQGGFAVTTAAEDTERVRRIFVAHVDKPRRTFLHGQSWGGMVAARAAELYPRSWEGILFTSAVVAGPATYDFRVDIRAVYQHLCKNHPRADEPQYPLALGLPAGSTMTNAQLAARVNECLALNKPAAERTPEQRARAKLIADIIRVPENSILSHLNWGTFTLADVTRRHGGAPIGNTGVRYTGSPNDAALNADLDRAGLRFAADPAARARFVADVDHQGRFAVPVVTTHGIHDSTVFVEGSDTLRQRMVAAGNGQGLVQTFVESSEHSYLGEAIYPPLLQALITWVDTGRKPTPVTIAEQCRSLQAAGGGAAADCRFLPDYAVKTLASRIPAR
;
A
#
# COMPACT_ATOMS: atom_id res chain seq x y z
N MET A 1 14.33 -65.54 -21.08
CA MET A 1 13.72 -66.63 -21.90
C MET A 1 12.40 -66.11 -22.45
N PRO A 2 12.11 -66.50 -23.65
CA PRO A 2 11.96 -65.57 -24.77
C PRO A 2 10.54 -65.65 -25.39
N LEU A 3 10.28 -64.84 -26.41
CA LEU A 3 9.91 -65.08 -27.81
C LEU A 3 8.99 -63.95 -28.29
N LEU A 4 9.42 -63.10 -29.18
CA LEU A 4 9.36 -63.23 -30.66
C LEU A 4 7.94 -63.38 -31.24
N SER A 5 7.45 -62.46 -32.02
CA SER A 5 7.42 -62.45 -33.52
C SER A 5 6.21 -61.64 -33.96
N ARG A 6 6.05 -60.94 -35.02
CA ARG A 6 6.60 -60.81 -36.37
C ARG A 6 5.74 -59.75 -37.10
N ARG A 7 6.37 -59.02 -37.98
CA ARG A 7 5.70 -58.22 -39.04
C ARG A 7 5.18 -59.17 -40.17
N PRO A 8 4.36 -58.69 -41.11
CA PRO A 8 4.87 -58.21 -42.40
C PRO A 8 4.11 -57.00 -42.97
N ALA A 9 4.64 -56.12 -43.65
CA ALA A 9 5.13 -55.81 -44.98
C ALA A 9 4.12 -55.94 -46.13
N GLY A 10 3.99 -54.84 -46.92
CA GLY A 10 3.27 -54.79 -48.19
C GLY A 10 3.33 -53.42 -48.86
N THR A 11 4.18 -53.27 -49.79
CA THR A 11 4.47 -52.17 -50.75
C THR A 11 3.48 -52.13 -51.95
N PRO A 12 3.72 -51.36 -53.00
CA PRO A 12 3.57 -49.90 -53.30
C PRO A 12 2.78 -49.67 -54.65
N ARG A 13 2.53 -48.41 -55.02
CA ARG A 13 2.29 -47.93 -56.41
C ARG A 13 2.37 -46.41 -56.42
N LEU A 14 3.30 -45.83 -56.99
CA LEU A 14 3.84 -45.46 -58.29
C LEU A 14 2.96 -44.47 -59.09
N LEU A 15 3.59 -43.28 -59.35
CA LEU A 15 3.61 -42.37 -60.47
C LEU A 15 2.35 -41.62 -60.93
N LEU A 16 2.49 -40.25 -60.93
CA LEU A 16 2.53 -39.52 -62.22
C LEU A 16 3.08 -38.09 -62.01
N LEU A 17 4.06 -37.74 -62.82
CA LEU A 17 4.65 -36.43 -63.03
C LEU A 17 3.63 -35.47 -63.68
N SER A 18 3.67 -34.18 -63.30
CA SER A 18 3.43 -33.10 -64.25
C SER A 18 4.19 -31.85 -63.83
N ALA A 19 5.06 -31.41 -64.68
CA ALA A 19 5.83 -30.19 -64.58
C ALA A 19 4.98 -28.98 -64.96
N ALA A 20 5.14 -27.88 -64.21
CA ALA A 20 4.75 -26.54 -64.64
C ALA A 20 5.60 -25.47 -63.98
N LEU A 21 6.43 -24.89 -64.66
CA LEU A 21 6.89 -23.52 -64.92
C LEU A 21 7.02 -22.56 -63.75
N THR A 22 8.25 -22.20 -63.48
CA THR A 22 8.73 -21.08 -62.64
C THR A 22 8.26 -19.73 -63.17
N LEU A 23 7.61 -18.95 -62.27
CA LEU A 23 7.56 -17.48 -62.40
C LEU A 23 8.07 -16.89 -61.08
N ALA A 24 9.26 -16.29 -61.12
CA ALA A 24 9.83 -15.55 -60.01
C ALA A 24 9.14 -14.18 -59.93
N LEU A 25 8.37 -13.95 -58.88
CA LEU A 25 7.94 -12.62 -58.47
C LEU A 25 8.71 -12.23 -57.21
N ALA A 26 9.51 -11.18 -57.32
CA ALA A 26 10.17 -10.51 -56.22
C ALA A 26 9.10 -9.88 -55.33
N ALA A 27 8.79 -10.50 -54.16
CA ALA A 27 8.03 -9.90 -53.10
C ALA A 27 9.00 -9.24 -52.11
N GLY A 28 9.02 -7.92 -52.11
CA GLY A 28 9.78 -7.13 -51.16
C GLY A 28 9.37 -7.46 -49.70
N CYS A 29 10.34 -7.64 -48.84
CA CYS A 29 10.15 -7.74 -47.38
C CYS A 29 9.62 -6.39 -46.84
N ALA A 30 8.31 -6.22 -46.77
CA ALA A 30 7.70 -5.24 -45.90
C ALA A 30 7.67 -5.87 -44.51
N GLY A 31 8.54 -5.42 -43.61
CA GLY A 31 8.47 -5.76 -42.21
C GLY A 31 7.11 -5.33 -41.61
N PRO A 32 6.58 -6.04 -40.60
CA PRO A 32 5.36 -5.62 -39.97
C PRO A 32 5.57 -4.24 -39.37
N GLY A 33 4.83 -3.25 -39.84
CA GLY A 33 4.76 -1.92 -39.25
C GLY A 33 4.29 -2.02 -37.78
N PRO A 34 4.57 -1.01 -36.98
CA PRO A 34 4.15 -1.04 -35.58
C PRO A 34 2.63 -1.18 -35.51
N GLN A 35 2.16 -2.34 -35.09
CA GLN A 35 0.75 -2.54 -34.79
C GLN A 35 0.38 -1.59 -33.63
N SER A 36 -0.45 -0.60 -33.95
CA SER A 36 -1.12 0.20 -32.94
C SER A 36 -1.85 -0.77 -31.99
N ALA A 37 -1.43 -0.81 -30.73
CA ALA A 37 -2.09 -1.61 -29.74
C ALA A 37 -3.58 -1.19 -29.71
N ALA A 38 -4.47 -2.15 -29.92
CA ALA A 38 -5.90 -1.92 -29.77
C ALA A 38 -6.17 -1.35 -28.36
N PRO A 39 -7.05 -0.35 -28.23
CA PRO A 39 -7.38 0.19 -26.91
C PRO A 39 -7.85 -0.95 -26.03
N ALA A 40 -7.24 -1.09 -24.86
CA ALA A 40 -7.64 -2.08 -23.86
C ALA A 40 -9.15 -1.94 -23.59
N ALA A 41 -9.87 -3.05 -23.64
CA ALA A 41 -11.30 -3.05 -23.36
C ALA A 41 -11.53 -2.41 -21.97
N GLN A 42 -12.41 -1.42 -21.91
CA GLN A 42 -12.73 -0.77 -20.63
C GLN A 42 -13.32 -1.79 -19.65
N ALA A 43 -12.88 -1.71 -18.40
CA ALA A 43 -13.44 -2.54 -17.33
C ALA A 43 -14.97 -2.35 -17.25
N PRO A 44 -15.74 -3.39 -16.92
CA PRO A 44 -17.18 -3.27 -16.74
C PRO A 44 -17.50 -2.31 -15.59
N GLU A 45 -18.62 -1.59 -15.75
CA GLU A 45 -19.08 -0.63 -14.76
C GLU A 45 -19.43 -1.30 -13.43
N THR A 46 -18.85 -0.77 -12.34
CA THR A 46 -19.10 -1.29 -10.99
C THR A 46 -20.38 -0.73 -10.37
N ALA A 47 -20.86 -1.37 -9.30
CA ALA A 47 -21.96 -0.83 -8.49
C ALA A 47 -21.59 0.51 -7.86
N ALA A 48 -20.33 0.71 -7.47
CA ALA A 48 -19.83 1.97 -6.91
C ALA A 48 -19.83 3.09 -7.94
N GLU A 49 -19.42 2.83 -9.18
CA GLU A 49 -19.47 3.80 -10.26
C GLU A 49 -20.92 4.22 -10.58
N LYS A 50 -21.86 3.26 -10.61
CA LYS A 50 -23.28 3.56 -10.77
C LYS A 50 -23.83 4.41 -9.63
N ALA A 51 -23.51 4.08 -8.38
CA ALA A 51 -23.91 4.88 -7.22
C ALA A 51 -23.30 6.27 -7.26
N ALA A 52 -22.05 6.37 -7.70
CA ALA A 52 -21.33 7.66 -7.81
C ALA A 52 -21.89 8.56 -8.94
N ALA A 53 -22.59 8.01 -9.93
CA ALA A 53 -23.29 8.82 -10.93
C ALA A 53 -24.45 9.63 -10.33
N ALA A 54 -25.01 9.20 -9.19
CA ALA A 54 -26.07 9.89 -8.47
C ALA A 54 -25.54 10.84 -7.36
N TRP A 55 -24.24 11.02 -7.22
CA TRP A 55 -23.69 11.98 -6.26
C TRP A 55 -24.08 13.41 -6.63
N PRO A 56 -24.27 14.30 -5.64
CA PRO A 56 -24.48 15.72 -5.91
C PRO A 56 -23.34 16.31 -6.76
N ALA A 57 -23.64 17.32 -7.54
CA ALA A 57 -22.63 18.05 -8.28
C ALA A 57 -21.62 18.67 -7.31
N GLU A 58 -20.34 18.53 -7.63
CA GLU A 58 -19.26 19.10 -6.83
C GLU A 58 -19.15 20.60 -7.08
N ALA A 59 -18.89 21.38 -6.02
CA ALA A 59 -18.65 22.81 -6.12
C ALA A 59 -17.26 23.12 -6.71
N ALA A 60 -17.14 24.24 -7.41
CA ALA A 60 -15.86 24.73 -7.90
C ALA A 60 -14.92 25.07 -6.73
N PRO A 61 -13.62 24.69 -6.80
CA PRO A 61 -12.65 25.05 -5.78
C PRO A 61 -12.29 26.53 -5.82
N ALA A 62 -11.91 27.10 -4.66
CA ALA A 62 -11.38 28.44 -4.56
C ALA A 62 -9.85 28.46 -4.71
N ALA A 63 -9.34 29.50 -5.40
CA ALA A 63 -7.90 29.74 -5.44
C ALA A 63 -7.39 30.19 -4.06
N VAL A 64 -6.23 29.65 -3.67
CA VAL A 64 -5.58 29.98 -2.39
C VAL A 64 -4.08 30.16 -2.59
N THR A 65 -3.43 30.83 -1.64
CA THR A 65 -1.97 30.84 -1.58
C THR A 65 -1.45 29.41 -1.39
N CYS A 66 -0.47 29.00 -2.20
CA CYS A 66 0.12 27.68 -2.07
C CYS A 66 0.81 27.52 -0.71
N PRO A 67 0.62 26.38 -0.03
CA PRO A 67 1.43 26.02 1.13
C PRO A 67 2.88 25.78 0.71
N GLU A 68 3.76 25.54 1.70
CA GLU A 68 5.15 25.16 1.44
C GLU A 68 5.23 23.85 0.63
N GLY A 69 6.15 23.76 -0.32
CA GLY A 69 6.46 22.56 -1.10
C GLY A 69 6.29 22.73 -2.61
N PRO A 70 5.13 23.17 -3.14
CA PRO A 70 4.96 23.37 -4.57
C PRO A 70 5.97 24.36 -5.16
N PRO A 71 6.43 24.12 -6.42
CA PRO A 71 7.38 25.03 -7.07
C PRO A 71 6.74 26.39 -7.37
N PRO A 72 7.55 27.45 -7.57
CA PRO A 72 7.08 28.78 -7.94
C PRO A 72 6.19 28.76 -9.18
N GLY A 73 5.12 29.57 -9.16
CA GLY A 73 4.15 29.65 -10.24
C GLY A 73 3.10 28.54 -10.25
N ALA A 74 3.14 27.59 -9.33
CA ALA A 74 2.06 26.62 -9.17
C ALA A 74 0.78 27.32 -8.70
N ARG A 75 -0.37 26.83 -9.16
CA ARG A 75 -1.71 27.27 -8.74
C ARG A 75 -2.29 26.28 -7.73
N CYS A 76 -2.69 26.78 -6.57
CA CYS A 76 -3.30 25.99 -5.50
C CYS A 76 -4.78 26.30 -5.36
N LEU A 77 -5.60 25.27 -5.21
CA LEU A 77 -7.04 25.33 -5.10
C LEU A 77 -7.51 24.48 -3.92
N ARG A 78 -8.50 24.97 -3.17
CA ARG A 78 -9.11 24.28 -2.04
C ARG A 78 -10.62 24.33 -2.07
N GLY A 79 -11.23 23.42 -1.35
CA GLY A 79 -12.66 23.36 -1.11
C GLY A 79 -13.01 22.18 -0.23
N LYS A 80 -14.30 21.92 -0.15
CA LYS A 80 -14.85 20.68 0.38
C LYS A 80 -15.67 20.02 -0.71
N ASP A 81 -15.56 18.71 -0.82
CA ASP A 81 -16.42 17.95 -1.73
C ASP A 81 -17.88 17.93 -1.24
N SER A 82 -18.78 17.40 -2.05
CA SER A 82 -20.21 17.31 -1.73
C SER A 82 -20.53 16.41 -0.51
N ALA A 83 -19.56 15.64 -0.02
CA ALA A 83 -19.65 14.87 1.22
C ALA A 83 -18.98 15.56 2.42
N GLY A 84 -18.43 16.76 2.23
CA GLY A 84 -17.80 17.57 3.26
C GLY A 84 -16.31 17.33 3.47
N ALA A 85 -15.65 16.49 2.67
CA ALA A 85 -14.21 16.23 2.78
C ALA A 85 -13.40 17.43 2.26
N PRO A 86 -12.51 18.04 3.08
CA PRO A 86 -11.58 19.03 2.60
C PRO A 86 -10.61 18.43 1.58
N TYR A 87 -10.17 19.24 0.62
CA TYR A 87 -9.18 18.80 -0.38
C TYR A 87 -8.21 19.91 -0.76
N LEU A 88 -7.09 19.53 -1.34
CA LEU A 88 -6.11 20.39 -1.98
C LEU A 88 -5.84 19.90 -3.39
N ILE A 89 -5.85 20.84 -4.35
CA ILE A 89 -5.41 20.61 -5.73
C ILE A 89 -4.25 21.56 -6.01
N VAL A 90 -3.20 21.06 -6.66
CA VAL A 90 -2.04 21.86 -7.09
C VAL A 90 -1.75 21.58 -8.55
N VAL A 91 -1.70 22.63 -9.35
CA VAL A 91 -1.40 22.57 -10.79
C VAL A 91 -0.09 23.31 -11.03
N PRO A 92 0.96 22.65 -11.57
CA PRO A 92 2.23 23.33 -11.88
C PRO A 92 2.07 24.36 -13.01
N ALA A 93 2.95 25.36 -13.04
CA ALA A 93 2.94 26.39 -14.09
C ALA A 93 3.09 25.79 -15.51
N ARG A 94 3.86 24.72 -15.65
CA ARG A 94 3.99 23.92 -16.88
C ARG A 94 3.42 22.53 -16.64
N TRP A 95 2.11 22.39 -16.86
CA TRP A 95 1.41 21.13 -16.64
C TRP A 95 1.56 20.18 -17.82
N SER A 96 1.96 18.94 -17.52
CA SER A 96 2.16 17.86 -18.52
C SER A 96 0.85 17.26 -19.06
N GLY A 97 -0.31 17.69 -18.55
CA GLY A 97 -1.59 17.07 -18.81
C GLY A 97 -1.89 15.84 -17.93
N ASN A 98 -0.99 15.42 -17.06
CA ASN A 98 -1.22 14.29 -16.17
C ASN A 98 -1.69 14.76 -14.79
N LEU A 99 -2.63 14.00 -14.20
CA LEU A 99 -3.12 14.19 -12.85
C LEU A 99 -2.71 12.99 -11.99
N LEU A 100 -2.10 13.23 -10.83
CA LEU A 100 -1.93 12.24 -9.77
C LEU A 100 -2.89 12.55 -8.64
N VAL A 101 -3.78 11.61 -8.35
CA VAL A 101 -4.68 11.68 -7.19
C VAL A 101 -4.05 10.90 -6.05
N HIS A 102 -3.75 11.61 -4.97
CA HIS A 102 -3.01 11.08 -3.82
C HIS A 102 -3.93 10.67 -2.69
N ALA A 103 -3.84 9.42 -2.27
CA ALA A 103 -4.41 8.90 -1.03
C ALA A 103 -3.31 8.89 0.04
N HIS A 104 -3.46 9.75 1.05
CA HIS A 104 -2.44 9.99 2.06
C HIS A 104 -2.32 8.86 3.09
N GLY A 105 -1.16 8.78 3.75
CA GLY A 105 -0.93 7.87 4.86
C GLY A 105 -1.78 8.19 6.10
N GLY A 106 -1.87 7.24 7.00
CA GLY A 106 -2.66 7.38 8.22
C GLY A 106 -2.91 6.02 8.88
N PRO A 107 -4.14 5.80 9.41
CA PRO A 107 -5.23 6.75 9.58
C PRO A 107 -4.94 7.77 10.69
N PHE A 108 -5.48 8.99 10.55
CA PHE A 108 -5.51 9.99 11.61
C PHE A 108 -6.82 9.87 12.37
N LEU A 109 -6.77 9.73 13.68
CA LEU A 109 -7.97 9.48 14.50
C LEU A 109 -8.76 10.76 14.81
N GLY A 110 -8.16 11.93 14.60
CA GLY A 110 -8.81 13.23 14.83
C GLY A 110 -9.67 13.69 13.65
N ALA A 111 -10.31 14.86 13.81
CA ALA A 111 -11.04 15.51 12.74
C ALA A 111 -10.11 15.89 11.58
N PRO A 112 -10.59 15.83 10.33
CA PRO A 112 -9.82 16.29 9.16
C PRO A 112 -9.46 17.79 9.27
N THR A 113 -8.23 18.13 8.92
CA THR A 113 -7.75 19.53 8.94
C THR A 113 -6.93 19.85 7.70
N ASP A 114 -6.91 21.14 7.31
CA ASP A 114 -6.08 21.61 6.20
C ASP A 114 -4.58 21.44 6.47
N ALA A 115 -4.15 21.41 7.73
CA ALA A 115 -2.76 21.14 8.10
C ALA A 115 -2.26 19.83 7.51
N ARG A 116 -3.13 18.81 7.45
CA ARG A 116 -2.79 17.52 6.86
C ARG A 116 -2.47 17.64 5.37
N ALA A 117 -3.31 18.36 4.61
CA ALA A 117 -3.05 18.59 3.19
C ALA A 117 -1.72 19.35 2.95
N ASN A 118 -1.37 20.27 3.87
CA ASN A 118 -0.10 21.02 3.79
C ASN A 118 1.12 20.11 4.03
N GLU A 119 1.04 19.22 5.02
CA GLU A 119 2.11 18.22 5.25
C GLU A 119 2.29 17.30 4.06
N ASP A 120 1.19 16.82 3.48
CA ASP A 120 1.25 15.89 2.36
C ASP A 120 1.84 16.54 1.11
N ILE A 121 1.39 17.73 0.73
CA ILE A 121 1.93 18.40 -0.46
C ILE A 121 3.39 18.84 -0.25
N LYS A 122 3.81 19.22 0.94
CA LYS A 122 5.21 19.48 1.25
C LYS A 122 6.07 18.26 0.95
N ARG A 123 5.63 17.08 1.37
CA ARG A 123 6.30 15.79 1.13
C ARG A 123 6.23 15.37 -0.33
N TRP A 124 5.07 15.47 -0.96
CA TRP A 124 4.80 14.97 -2.31
C TRP A 124 4.91 16.02 -3.41
N SER A 125 5.50 17.17 -3.12
CA SER A 125 5.75 18.23 -4.10
C SER A 125 6.63 17.79 -5.27
N VAL A 126 7.37 16.68 -5.14
CA VAL A 126 8.07 16.02 -6.26
C VAL A 126 7.12 15.74 -7.44
N ILE A 127 5.87 15.35 -7.19
CA ILE A 127 4.86 15.14 -8.24
C ILE A 127 4.65 16.43 -9.06
N VAL A 128 4.55 17.57 -8.36
CA VAL A 128 4.32 18.87 -9.00
C VAL A 128 5.59 19.39 -9.69
N ARG A 129 6.77 19.13 -9.11
CA ARG A 129 8.08 19.46 -9.74
C ARG A 129 8.32 18.67 -11.03
N GLU A 130 7.85 17.43 -11.09
CA GLU A 130 7.87 16.61 -12.33
C GLU A 130 6.83 17.07 -13.37
N GLY A 131 6.11 18.16 -13.11
CA GLY A 131 5.15 18.75 -14.06
C GLY A 131 3.77 18.12 -14.02
N HIS A 132 3.42 17.34 -13.01
CA HIS A 132 2.12 16.72 -12.90
C HIS A 132 1.21 17.48 -11.93
N ALA A 133 -0.09 17.55 -12.23
CA ALA A 133 -1.06 18.05 -11.26
C ALA A 133 -1.23 17.06 -10.11
N TYR A 134 -1.43 17.59 -8.93
CA TYR A 134 -1.67 16.85 -7.70
C TYR A 134 -3.07 17.17 -7.17
N ALA A 135 -3.82 16.16 -6.76
CA ALA A 135 -5.08 16.31 -6.05
C ALA A 135 -5.15 15.34 -4.88
N ALA A 136 -5.54 15.81 -3.70
CA ALA A 136 -5.67 14.96 -2.51
C ALA A 136 -6.85 15.38 -1.66
N SER A 137 -7.68 14.42 -1.26
CA SER A 137 -8.67 14.59 -0.20
C SER A 137 -8.01 14.43 1.16
N VAL A 138 -8.47 15.20 2.16
CA VAL A 138 -8.12 15.01 3.58
C VAL A 138 -9.11 14.03 4.24
N PHE A 139 -10.03 13.49 3.44
CA PHE A 139 -11.15 12.63 3.80
C PHE A 139 -12.19 13.33 4.70
N ARG A 140 -13.46 12.90 4.61
CA ARG A 140 -14.58 13.51 5.35
C ARG A 140 -14.58 13.16 6.84
N GLN A 141 -13.84 12.14 7.22
CA GLN A 141 -13.75 11.69 8.60
C GLN A 141 -12.37 11.12 8.92
N GLY A 142 -11.93 11.32 10.14
CA GLY A 142 -10.73 10.64 10.66
C GLY A 142 -10.99 9.17 10.96
N GLY A 143 -9.93 8.43 11.25
CA GLY A 143 -9.98 7.03 11.65
C GLY A 143 -9.98 6.05 10.48
N PHE A 144 -10.30 4.81 10.80
CA PHE A 144 -10.11 3.67 9.89
C PHE A 144 -11.37 3.44 9.01
N ALA A 145 -11.53 4.23 7.97
CA ALA A 145 -12.68 4.19 7.07
C ALA A 145 -12.20 4.16 5.61
N VAL A 146 -11.73 3.00 5.16
CA VAL A 146 -11.03 2.85 3.88
C VAL A 146 -11.96 3.08 2.69
N THR A 147 -13.15 2.47 2.70
CA THR A 147 -14.14 2.64 1.61
C THR A 147 -14.59 4.09 1.50
N THR A 148 -14.87 4.76 2.63
CA THR A 148 -15.24 6.19 2.64
C THR A 148 -14.12 7.08 2.10
N ALA A 149 -12.86 6.80 2.48
CA ALA A 149 -11.71 7.52 1.97
C ALA A 149 -11.49 7.29 0.46
N ALA A 150 -11.78 6.08 -0.04
CA ALA A 150 -11.75 5.78 -1.48
C ALA A 150 -12.81 6.57 -2.26
N GLU A 151 -14.02 6.74 -1.69
CA GLU A 151 -15.06 7.62 -2.28
C GLU A 151 -14.60 9.09 -2.35
N ASP A 152 -14.01 9.61 -1.27
CA ASP A 152 -13.49 10.99 -1.24
C ASP A 152 -12.32 11.19 -2.22
N THR A 153 -11.51 10.16 -2.44
CA THR A 153 -10.46 10.14 -3.45
C THR A 153 -11.04 10.26 -4.87
N GLU A 154 -12.13 9.55 -5.16
CA GLU A 154 -12.83 9.68 -6.46
C GLU A 154 -13.52 11.04 -6.59
N ARG A 155 -14.08 11.61 -5.51
CA ARG A 155 -14.72 12.94 -5.55
C ARG A 155 -13.71 14.04 -5.90
N VAL A 156 -12.52 14.05 -5.29
CA VAL A 156 -11.51 15.07 -5.62
C VAL A 156 -11.02 14.94 -7.07
N ARG A 157 -10.94 13.71 -7.62
CA ARG A 157 -10.68 13.50 -9.05
C ARG A 157 -11.77 14.14 -9.91
N ARG A 158 -13.04 13.93 -9.58
CA ARG A 158 -14.17 14.49 -10.31
C ARG A 158 -14.19 16.02 -10.24
N ILE A 159 -13.86 16.60 -9.08
CA ILE A 159 -13.71 18.04 -8.92
C ILE A 159 -12.66 18.58 -9.89
N PHE A 160 -11.51 17.91 -9.99
CA PHE A 160 -10.47 18.32 -10.93
C PHE A 160 -10.99 18.32 -12.38
N VAL A 161 -11.61 17.23 -12.81
CA VAL A 161 -12.14 17.07 -14.17
C VAL A 161 -13.25 18.09 -14.49
N ALA A 162 -14.10 18.40 -13.52
CA ALA A 162 -15.24 19.29 -13.73
C ALA A 162 -14.87 20.81 -13.70
N HIS A 163 -13.87 21.19 -12.90
CA HIS A 163 -13.64 22.59 -12.56
C HIS A 163 -12.20 23.10 -12.79
N VAL A 164 -11.24 22.20 -13.04
CA VAL A 164 -9.84 22.60 -13.23
C VAL A 164 -9.42 22.42 -14.68
N ASP A 165 -9.39 21.17 -15.14
CA ASP A 165 -9.11 20.83 -16.52
C ASP A 165 -9.36 19.33 -16.77
N LYS A 166 -9.40 18.92 -18.05
CA LYS A 166 -9.49 17.50 -18.45
C LYS A 166 -8.08 16.90 -18.55
N PRO A 167 -7.66 16.01 -17.63
CA PRO A 167 -6.34 15.41 -17.71
C PRO A 167 -6.23 14.45 -18.92
N ARG A 168 -5.03 14.40 -19.49
CA ARG A 168 -4.67 13.42 -20.51
C ARG A 168 -4.63 12.01 -19.95
N ARG A 169 -4.09 11.90 -18.72
CA ARG A 169 -4.01 10.65 -17.93
C ARG A 169 -4.27 10.98 -16.46
N THR A 170 -4.92 10.05 -15.77
CA THR A 170 -5.14 10.12 -14.33
C THR A 170 -4.51 8.92 -13.65
N PHE A 171 -3.59 9.17 -12.74
CA PHE A 171 -2.90 8.16 -11.95
C PHE A 171 -3.35 8.21 -10.50
N LEU A 172 -3.42 7.05 -9.87
CA LEU A 172 -3.73 6.91 -8.46
C LEU A 172 -2.44 6.65 -7.68
N HIS A 173 -2.17 7.44 -6.65
CA HIS A 173 -1.03 7.27 -5.78
C HIS A 173 -1.48 6.94 -4.36
N GLY A 174 -1.03 5.82 -3.82
CA GLY A 174 -1.32 5.39 -2.45
C GLY A 174 -0.05 5.24 -1.61
N GLN A 175 0.05 6.02 -0.52
CA GLN A 175 1.19 6.00 0.38
C GLN A 175 0.78 5.43 1.73
N SER A 176 1.57 4.46 2.28
CA SER A 176 1.31 3.87 3.61
C SER A 176 -0.12 3.33 3.72
N TRP A 177 -0.90 3.73 4.72
CA TRP A 177 -2.32 3.40 4.85
C TRP A 177 -3.14 3.83 3.62
N GLY A 178 -2.77 4.93 2.96
CA GLY A 178 -3.36 5.35 1.68
C GLY A 178 -3.21 4.31 0.57
N GLY A 179 -2.31 3.33 0.72
CA GLY A 179 -2.25 2.16 -0.15
C GLY A 179 -3.52 1.31 -0.11
N MET A 180 -4.11 1.10 1.08
CA MET A 180 -5.44 0.45 1.20
C MET A 180 -6.52 1.27 0.51
N VAL A 181 -6.51 2.59 0.74
CA VAL A 181 -7.48 3.52 0.13
C VAL A 181 -7.38 3.48 -1.38
N ALA A 182 -6.17 3.57 -1.92
CA ALA A 182 -5.93 3.54 -3.36
C ALA A 182 -6.27 2.16 -3.96
N ALA A 183 -5.92 1.06 -3.30
CA ALA A 183 -6.33 -0.27 -3.74
C ALA A 183 -7.86 -0.42 -3.79
N ARG A 184 -8.54 0.10 -2.75
CA ARG A 184 -10.01 0.11 -2.71
C ARG A 184 -10.62 1.00 -3.79
N ALA A 185 -10.08 2.21 -3.99
CA ALA A 185 -10.52 3.13 -5.04
C ALA A 185 -10.33 2.54 -6.45
N ALA A 186 -9.23 1.83 -6.68
CA ALA A 186 -8.97 1.16 -7.95
C ALA A 186 -9.99 0.06 -8.28
N GLU A 187 -10.46 -0.68 -7.27
CA GLU A 187 -11.49 -1.72 -7.47
C GLU A 187 -12.92 -1.16 -7.52
N LEU A 188 -13.19 -0.08 -6.79
CA LEU A 188 -14.50 0.56 -6.80
C LEU A 188 -14.74 1.39 -8.08
N TYR A 189 -13.69 2.07 -8.57
CA TYR A 189 -13.75 3.01 -9.70
C TYR A 189 -12.71 2.66 -10.77
N PRO A 190 -12.72 1.45 -11.34
CA PRO A 190 -11.66 0.96 -12.24
C PRO A 190 -11.52 1.77 -13.54
N ARG A 191 -12.54 2.50 -13.96
CA ARG A 191 -12.53 3.34 -15.16
C ARG A 191 -11.98 4.75 -14.92
N SER A 192 -11.66 5.08 -13.67
CA SER A 192 -11.16 6.41 -13.28
C SER A 192 -9.64 6.55 -13.38
N TRP A 193 -8.92 5.44 -13.53
CA TRP A 193 -7.46 5.39 -13.39
C TRP A 193 -6.81 4.72 -14.59
N GLU A 194 -5.70 5.28 -15.09
CA GLU A 194 -4.87 4.68 -16.12
C GLU A 194 -3.62 3.97 -15.56
N GLY A 195 -3.28 4.21 -14.30
CA GLY A 195 -2.17 3.53 -13.62
C GLY A 195 -2.14 3.81 -12.13
N ILE A 196 -1.44 2.96 -11.38
CA ILE A 196 -1.36 3.04 -9.91
C ILE A 196 0.10 3.05 -9.48
N LEU A 197 0.46 3.97 -8.58
CA LEU A 197 1.73 4.00 -7.87
C LEU A 197 1.50 3.74 -6.38
N PHE A 198 2.09 2.67 -5.84
CA PHE A 198 2.11 2.39 -4.41
C PHE A 198 3.48 2.68 -3.81
N THR A 199 3.55 3.47 -2.75
CA THR A 199 4.80 3.82 -2.07
C THR A 199 4.73 3.48 -0.58
N SER A 200 5.59 2.60 -0.08
CA SER A 200 5.55 2.06 1.29
C SER A 200 4.13 1.69 1.72
N ALA A 201 3.35 1.10 0.80
CA ALA A 201 1.91 1.00 0.89
C ALA A 201 1.44 -0.20 1.72
N VAL A 202 0.35 -0.02 2.45
CA VAL A 202 -0.36 -1.10 3.13
C VAL A 202 -1.22 -1.82 2.09
N VAL A 203 -0.75 -2.96 1.61
CA VAL A 203 -1.39 -3.72 0.53
C VAL A 203 -1.64 -5.21 0.87
N ALA A 204 -1.44 -5.59 2.13
CA ALA A 204 -1.71 -6.96 2.59
C ALA A 204 -3.08 -7.11 3.27
N GLY A 205 -3.95 -6.11 3.17
CA GLY A 205 -5.30 -6.15 3.74
C GLY A 205 -5.29 -6.32 5.27
N PRO A 206 -6.23 -7.10 5.83
CA PRO A 206 -6.39 -7.27 7.28
C PRO A 206 -5.12 -7.76 7.98
N ALA A 207 -4.33 -8.63 7.33
CA ALA A 207 -3.13 -9.21 7.93
C ALA A 207 -2.11 -8.16 8.42
N THR A 208 -2.07 -7.00 7.78
CA THR A 208 -1.22 -5.89 8.21
C THR A 208 -1.56 -5.38 9.62
N TYR A 209 -2.78 -5.60 10.08
CA TYR A 209 -3.24 -5.14 11.41
C TYR A 209 -3.34 -6.25 12.44
N ASP A 210 -3.53 -7.48 12.01
CA ASP A 210 -3.74 -8.62 12.89
C ASP A 210 -2.60 -8.76 13.92
N PHE A 211 -1.32 -8.64 13.50
CA PHE A 211 -0.16 -8.77 14.39
C PHE A 211 -0.06 -7.68 15.48
N ARG A 212 -0.79 -6.59 15.37
CA ARG A 212 -0.79 -5.51 16.38
C ARG A 212 -1.56 -5.90 17.66
N VAL A 213 -2.49 -6.83 17.53
CA VAL A 213 -3.08 -7.51 18.69
C VAL A 213 -2.06 -8.45 19.34
N ASP A 214 -1.23 -9.11 18.52
CA ASP A 214 -0.21 -10.04 18.99
C ASP A 214 0.86 -9.33 19.84
N ILE A 215 1.41 -8.21 19.34
CA ILE A 215 2.40 -7.44 20.11
C ILE A 215 1.81 -6.92 21.43
N ARG A 216 0.55 -6.49 21.42
CA ARG A 216 -0.12 -6.04 22.64
C ARG A 216 -0.33 -7.18 23.62
N ALA A 217 -0.72 -8.38 23.17
CA ALA A 217 -0.88 -9.56 24.02
C ALA A 217 0.43 -9.94 24.72
N VAL A 218 1.53 -10.01 23.95
CA VAL A 218 2.87 -10.33 24.48
C VAL A 218 3.34 -9.23 25.45
N TYR A 219 3.16 -7.96 25.08
CA TYR A 219 3.51 -6.84 25.94
C TYR A 219 2.72 -6.87 27.28
N GLN A 220 1.40 -7.03 27.25
CA GLN A 220 0.58 -7.09 28.46
C GLN A 220 0.99 -8.27 29.36
N HIS A 221 1.34 -9.42 28.77
CA HIS A 221 1.84 -10.55 29.52
C HIS A 221 3.15 -10.25 30.25
N LEU A 222 4.12 -9.64 29.56
CA LEU A 222 5.46 -9.40 30.10
C LEU A 222 5.51 -8.19 31.05
N CYS A 223 4.77 -7.14 30.73
CA CYS A 223 4.82 -5.86 31.45
C CYS A 223 3.70 -5.69 32.49
N LYS A 224 2.52 -6.26 32.25
CA LYS A 224 1.34 -6.19 33.15
C LYS A 224 0.92 -4.76 33.49
N ASN A 225 1.22 -3.80 32.65
CA ASN A 225 1.04 -2.37 32.94
C ASN A 225 0.46 -1.56 31.77
N HIS A 226 -0.26 -2.21 30.84
CA HIS A 226 -0.73 -1.55 29.61
C HIS A 226 -1.62 -0.33 29.86
N PRO A 227 -2.66 -0.34 30.72
CA PRO A 227 -3.48 0.83 30.98
C PRO A 227 -2.73 1.89 31.81
N ARG A 228 -3.40 3.00 32.11
CA ARG A 228 -2.91 3.97 33.10
C ARG A 228 -2.64 3.29 34.43
N ALA A 229 -1.75 3.87 35.22
CA ALA A 229 -1.33 3.30 36.51
C ALA A 229 -2.49 3.11 37.51
N ASP A 230 -3.50 3.98 37.41
CA ASP A 230 -4.69 4.04 38.26
C ASP A 230 -5.90 3.25 37.71
N GLU A 231 -5.72 2.50 36.64
CA GLU A 231 -6.79 1.75 35.98
C GLU A 231 -6.47 0.24 35.90
N PRO A 232 -7.49 -0.63 35.88
CA PRO A 232 -7.32 -2.05 35.63
C PRO A 232 -6.86 -2.30 34.22
N GLN A 233 -6.33 -3.50 33.95
CA GLN A 233 -5.93 -3.91 32.58
C GLN A 233 -7.11 -3.81 31.61
N TYR A 234 -6.92 -3.13 30.47
CA TYR A 234 -7.94 -3.04 29.45
C TYR A 234 -8.12 -4.38 28.74
N PRO A 235 -9.35 -4.74 28.38
CA PRO A 235 -9.59 -5.89 27.55
C PRO A 235 -8.80 -5.79 26.25
N LEU A 236 -8.06 -6.85 25.91
CA LEU A 236 -7.18 -6.87 24.72
C LEU A 236 -7.96 -6.60 23.44
N ALA A 237 -9.19 -7.13 23.36
CA ALA A 237 -10.06 -7.03 22.17
C ALA A 237 -10.53 -5.61 21.84
N LEU A 238 -10.58 -4.71 22.83
CA LEU A 238 -11.22 -3.41 22.65
C LEU A 238 -10.26 -2.29 22.21
N GLY A 239 -8.94 -2.49 22.34
CA GLY A 239 -8.00 -1.38 22.23
C GLY A 239 -8.13 -0.45 23.45
N LEU A 240 -9.11 0.44 23.44
CA LEU A 240 -9.51 1.27 24.57
C LEU A 240 -10.99 1.01 24.91
N PRO A 241 -11.36 0.91 26.20
CA PRO A 241 -12.76 0.89 26.59
C PRO A 241 -13.45 2.22 26.27
N ALA A 242 -14.76 2.17 26.10
CA ALA A 242 -15.56 3.37 25.90
C ALA A 242 -15.36 4.36 27.06
N GLY A 243 -15.19 5.64 26.73
CA GLY A 243 -14.95 6.69 27.73
C GLY A 243 -13.52 6.78 28.25
N SER A 244 -12.60 5.92 27.82
CA SER A 244 -11.19 6.05 28.19
C SER A 244 -10.60 7.37 27.70
N THR A 245 -9.90 8.06 28.60
CA THR A 245 -9.19 9.32 28.32
C THR A 245 -7.68 9.13 28.16
N MET A 246 -7.23 7.88 28.01
CA MET A 246 -5.82 7.56 27.81
C MET A 246 -5.26 8.28 26.58
N THR A 247 -4.09 8.87 26.74
CA THR A 247 -3.37 9.57 25.68
C THR A 247 -2.15 8.77 25.22
N ASN A 248 -1.62 9.10 24.04
CA ASN A 248 -0.35 8.51 23.55
C ASN A 248 0.80 8.75 24.55
N ALA A 249 0.86 9.90 25.19
CA ALA A 249 1.89 10.21 26.20
C ALA A 249 1.79 9.29 27.42
N GLN A 250 0.57 9.01 27.90
CA GLN A 250 0.34 8.08 29.00
C GLN A 250 0.71 6.64 28.65
N LEU A 251 0.35 6.19 27.43
CA LEU A 251 0.79 4.88 26.95
C LEU A 251 2.31 4.80 26.86
N ALA A 252 2.96 5.84 26.31
CA ALA A 252 4.42 5.90 26.22
C ALA A 252 5.08 5.84 27.59
N ALA A 253 4.54 6.54 28.60
CA ALA A 253 5.03 6.49 29.97
C ALA A 253 4.96 5.05 30.53
N ARG A 254 3.81 4.38 30.38
CA ARG A 254 3.63 2.98 30.83
C ARG A 254 4.57 2.00 30.13
N VAL A 255 4.77 2.17 28.82
CA VAL A 255 5.71 1.34 28.05
C VAL A 255 7.14 1.57 28.52
N ASN A 256 7.52 2.82 28.81
CA ASN A 256 8.88 3.15 29.26
C ASN A 256 9.16 2.70 30.69
N GLU A 257 8.16 2.62 31.57
CA GLU A 257 8.32 1.98 32.90
C GLU A 257 8.81 0.53 32.76
N CYS A 258 8.27 -0.21 31.83
CA CYS A 258 8.59 -1.62 31.62
C CYS A 258 9.84 -1.85 30.75
N LEU A 259 9.97 -1.09 29.65
CA LEU A 259 10.93 -1.37 28.58
C LEU A 259 12.02 -0.31 28.44
N ALA A 260 11.82 0.91 28.99
CA ALA A 260 12.69 2.07 28.86
C ALA A 260 13.16 2.36 27.42
N LEU A 261 12.23 2.28 26.42
CA LEU A 261 12.54 2.48 25.00
C LEU A 261 13.02 3.89 24.68
N ASN A 262 12.76 4.85 25.57
CA ASN A 262 13.24 6.23 25.50
C ASN A 262 14.70 6.38 25.91
N LYS A 263 15.38 5.30 26.31
CA LYS A 263 16.80 5.27 26.69
C LYS A 263 17.60 4.40 25.73
N PRO A 264 18.87 4.73 25.47
CA PRO A 264 19.80 3.80 24.80
C PRO A 264 19.81 2.44 25.52
N ALA A 265 19.99 1.35 24.78
CA ALA A 265 19.96 0.00 25.37
C ALA A 265 20.98 -0.19 26.50
N ALA A 266 22.13 0.48 26.44
CA ALA A 266 23.16 0.43 27.48
C ALA A 266 22.73 1.03 28.82
N GLU A 267 21.77 1.98 28.82
CA GLU A 267 21.25 2.67 30.01
C GLU A 267 20.02 1.98 30.63
N ARG A 268 19.49 0.93 29.99
CA ARG A 268 18.35 0.16 30.50
C ARG A 268 18.82 -0.88 31.52
N THR A 269 17.95 -1.23 32.45
CA THR A 269 18.22 -2.36 33.35
C THR A 269 18.30 -3.68 32.55
N PRO A 270 18.98 -4.72 33.08
CA PRO A 270 18.99 -6.03 32.44
C PRO A 270 17.59 -6.57 32.10
N GLU A 271 16.63 -6.38 33.01
CA GLU A 271 15.26 -6.84 32.84
C GLU A 271 14.52 -6.05 31.74
N GLN A 272 14.72 -4.74 31.65
CA GLN A 272 14.13 -3.91 30.59
C GLN A 272 14.67 -4.29 29.22
N ARG A 273 15.97 -4.53 29.12
CA ARG A 273 16.60 -5.03 27.87
C ARG A 273 16.06 -6.42 27.49
N ALA A 274 15.98 -7.33 28.45
CA ALA A 274 15.49 -8.68 28.20
C ALA A 274 14.04 -8.68 27.73
N ARG A 275 13.16 -7.88 28.36
CA ARG A 275 11.76 -7.75 27.94
C ARG A 275 11.61 -7.14 26.56
N ALA A 276 12.32 -6.03 26.28
CA ALA A 276 12.26 -5.36 24.98
C ALA A 276 12.73 -6.30 23.86
N LYS A 277 13.87 -6.98 24.08
CA LYS A 277 14.39 -7.98 23.12
C LYS A 277 13.42 -9.14 22.94
N LEU A 278 12.82 -9.65 24.00
CA LEU A 278 11.89 -10.78 23.89
C LEU A 278 10.63 -10.40 23.10
N ILE A 279 10.07 -9.22 23.28
CA ILE A 279 8.96 -8.71 22.46
C ILE A 279 9.40 -8.60 21.00
N ALA A 280 10.57 -8.01 20.76
CA ALA A 280 11.12 -7.83 19.42
C ALA A 280 11.33 -9.18 18.70
N ASP A 281 11.86 -10.18 19.40
CA ASP A 281 12.12 -11.52 18.84
C ASP A 281 10.81 -12.27 18.52
N ILE A 282 9.81 -12.22 19.43
CA ILE A 282 8.52 -12.91 19.24
C ILE A 282 7.71 -12.29 18.11
N ILE A 283 7.66 -10.96 18.08
CA ILE A 283 6.86 -10.21 17.10
C ILE A 283 7.65 -9.93 15.81
N ARG A 284 8.96 -10.09 15.85
CA ARG A 284 9.90 -9.87 14.73
C ARG A 284 9.91 -8.41 14.26
N VAL A 285 9.91 -7.49 15.20
CA VAL A 285 10.00 -6.04 14.96
C VAL A 285 11.24 -5.45 15.65
N PRO A 286 11.83 -4.38 15.14
CA PRO A 286 12.88 -3.65 15.85
C PRO A 286 12.34 -3.07 17.18
N GLU A 287 13.18 -3.05 18.23
CA GLU A 287 12.78 -2.55 19.54
C GLU A 287 12.23 -1.12 19.49
N ASN A 288 12.82 -0.25 18.67
CA ASN A 288 12.40 1.15 18.51
C ASN A 288 11.01 1.32 17.88
N SER A 289 10.44 0.28 17.25
CA SER A 289 9.10 0.30 16.67
C SER A 289 8.01 -0.23 17.60
N ILE A 290 8.37 -0.86 18.73
CA ILE A 290 7.42 -1.47 19.67
C ILE A 290 6.35 -0.47 20.12
N LEU A 291 6.74 0.73 20.57
CA LEU A 291 5.81 1.76 21.03
C LEU A 291 4.83 2.18 19.92
N SER A 292 5.31 2.34 18.70
CA SER A 292 4.46 2.67 17.55
C SER A 292 3.40 1.59 17.31
N HIS A 293 3.79 0.32 17.33
CA HIS A 293 2.84 -0.79 17.16
C HIS A 293 1.86 -0.91 18.33
N LEU A 294 2.29 -0.60 19.56
CA LEU A 294 1.38 -0.55 20.72
C LEU A 294 0.37 0.60 20.61
N ASN A 295 0.76 1.76 20.07
CA ASN A 295 -0.17 2.85 19.75
C ASN A 295 -1.25 2.37 18.77
N TRP A 296 -0.85 1.68 17.69
CA TRP A 296 -1.79 1.09 16.74
C TRP A 296 -2.68 0.02 17.38
N GLY A 297 -2.11 -0.88 18.19
CA GLY A 297 -2.83 -1.92 18.93
C GLY A 297 -3.72 -1.38 20.05
N THR A 298 -3.67 -0.10 20.32
CA THR A 298 -4.47 0.58 21.36
C THR A 298 -5.46 1.55 20.74
N PHE A 299 -5.00 2.65 20.18
CA PHE A 299 -5.88 3.74 19.72
C PHE A 299 -6.55 3.42 18.38
N THR A 300 -5.80 2.90 17.43
CA THR A 300 -6.37 2.50 16.13
C THR A 300 -7.25 1.27 16.28
N LEU A 301 -6.88 0.29 17.12
CA LEU A 301 -7.72 -0.87 17.39
C LEU A 301 -9.06 -0.45 18.00
N ALA A 302 -9.08 0.53 18.90
CA ALA A 302 -10.32 1.06 19.45
C ALA A 302 -11.22 1.69 18.38
N ASP A 303 -10.65 2.45 17.45
CA ASP A 303 -11.40 3.02 16.33
C ASP A 303 -11.94 1.92 15.38
N VAL A 304 -11.11 0.95 15.03
CA VAL A 304 -11.51 -0.21 14.19
C VAL A 304 -12.63 -1.00 14.85
N THR A 305 -12.52 -1.31 16.14
CA THR A 305 -13.54 -2.03 16.92
C THR A 305 -14.87 -1.28 16.94
N ARG A 306 -14.83 0.02 17.22
CA ARG A 306 -16.02 0.87 17.26
C ARG A 306 -16.70 0.94 15.88
N ARG A 307 -15.93 1.14 14.80
CA ARG A 307 -16.47 1.28 13.45
C ARG A 307 -17.10 0.01 12.92
N HIS A 308 -16.54 -1.12 13.28
CA HIS A 308 -17.03 -2.41 12.79
C HIS A 308 -17.99 -3.11 13.78
N GLY A 309 -18.36 -2.42 14.88
CA GLY A 309 -19.39 -2.88 15.82
C GLY A 309 -19.02 -4.18 16.54
N GLY A 310 -17.75 -4.34 16.89
CA GLY A 310 -17.19 -5.50 17.60
C GLY A 310 -15.70 -5.64 17.35
N ALA A 311 -15.03 -6.58 18.00
CA ALA A 311 -13.60 -6.85 17.84
C ALA A 311 -13.31 -7.63 16.54
N PRO A 312 -12.83 -7.00 15.45
CA PRO A 312 -12.65 -7.70 14.17
C PRO A 312 -11.35 -8.49 14.10
N ILE A 313 -10.49 -8.35 15.07
CA ILE A 313 -9.16 -8.98 15.14
C ILE A 313 -9.08 -9.80 16.43
N GLY A 314 -8.72 -11.07 16.32
CA GLY A 314 -8.49 -11.96 17.44
C GLY A 314 -7.12 -12.62 17.34
N ASN A 315 -6.73 -13.36 18.37
CA ASN A 315 -5.48 -14.11 18.40
C ASN A 315 -5.64 -15.57 18.88
N THR A 316 -6.87 -16.08 18.88
CA THR A 316 -7.13 -17.49 19.13
C THR A 316 -6.43 -18.33 18.05
N GLY A 317 -5.70 -19.36 18.47
CA GLY A 317 -4.95 -20.24 17.55
C GLY A 317 -3.58 -19.70 17.11
N VAL A 318 -3.27 -18.43 17.34
CA VAL A 318 -1.95 -17.86 17.03
C VAL A 318 -0.88 -18.54 17.92
N ARG A 319 0.14 -19.09 17.29
CA ARG A 319 1.29 -19.69 18.00
C ARG A 319 2.46 -18.71 17.99
N TYR A 320 2.77 -18.13 19.15
CA TYR A 320 3.93 -17.28 19.33
C TYR A 320 5.20 -18.11 19.47
N THR A 321 6.24 -17.69 18.77
CA THR A 321 7.56 -18.33 18.72
C THR A 321 8.66 -17.29 18.84
N GLY A 322 9.87 -17.69 19.24
CA GLY A 322 11.01 -16.80 19.42
C GLY A 322 11.34 -16.51 20.89
N SER A 323 10.67 -17.19 21.81
CA SER A 323 11.02 -17.16 23.24
C SER A 323 11.96 -18.34 23.61
N PRO A 324 12.64 -18.27 24.74
CA PRO A 324 13.42 -19.42 25.24
C PRO A 324 12.57 -20.67 25.50
N ASN A 325 11.27 -20.51 25.76
CA ASN A 325 10.31 -21.60 25.95
C ASN A 325 8.93 -21.19 25.37
N ASP A 326 8.74 -21.44 24.09
CA ASP A 326 7.51 -21.08 23.37
C ASP A 326 6.27 -21.80 23.91
N ALA A 327 6.42 -23.04 24.38
CA ALA A 327 5.30 -23.78 24.94
C ALA A 327 4.80 -23.13 26.25
N ALA A 328 5.72 -22.75 27.14
CA ALA A 328 5.38 -22.03 28.37
C ALA A 328 4.76 -20.66 28.08
N LEU A 329 5.34 -19.87 27.15
CA LEU A 329 4.81 -18.56 26.75
C LEU A 329 3.34 -18.68 26.29
N ASN A 330 3.06 -19.61 25.38
CA ASN A 330 1.70 -19.78 24.85
C ASN A 330 0.72 -20.23 25.94
N ALA A 331 1.11 -21.18 26.80
CA ALA A 331 0.30 -21.61 27.94
C ALA A 331 0.05 -20.48 28.96
N ASP A 332 1.04 -19.61 29.16
CA ASP A 332 0.90 -18.46 30.06
C ASP A 332 -0.07 -17.41 29.51
N LEU A 333 -0.03 -17.15 28.20
CA LEU A 333 -0.98 -16.26 27.52
C LEU A 333 -2.42 -16.79 27.63
N ASP A 334 -2.59 -18.11 27.51
CA ASP A 334 -3.89 -18.77 27.69
C ASP A 334 -4.39 -18.59 29.12
N ARG A 335 -3.56 -18.90 30.13
CA ARG A 335 -3.91 -18.73 31.55
C ARG A 335 -4.18 -17.28 31.95
N ALA A 336 -3.49 -16.34 31.34
CA ALA A 336 -3.67 -14.91 31.60
C ALA A 336 -4.91 -14.30 30.91
N GLY A 337 -5.68 -15.09 30.15
CA GLY A 337 -6.84 -14.59 29.41
C GLY A 337 -6.48 -13.63 28.29
N LEU A 338 -5.25 -13.72 27.74
CA LEU A 338 -4.75 -12.87 26.65
C LEU A 338 -5.00 -13.48 25.28
N ARG A 339 -6.00 -14.35 25.18
CA ARG A 339 -6.51 -14.94 23.95
C ARG A 339 -7.99 -14.62 23.80
N PHE A 340 -8.38 -14.22 22.61
CA PHE A 340 -9.79 -14.00 22.29
C PHE A 340 -10.05 -14.25 20.80
N ALA A 341 -11.27 -14.65 20.48
CA ALA A 341 -11.73 -14.80 19.12
C ALA A 341 -12.19 -13.45 18.57
N ALA A 342 -11.98 -13.23 17.29
CA ALA A 342 -12.63 -12.11 16.60
C ALA A 342 -14.14 -12.32 16.57
N ASP A 343 -14.90 -11.23 16.66
CA ASP A 343 -16.33 -11.23 16.33
C ASP A 343 -16.49 -11.49 14.82
N PRO A 344 -17.18 -12.57 14.40
CA PRO A 344 -17.28 -12.93 12.99
C PRO A 344 -17.93 -11.86 12.12
N ALA A 345 -18.97 -11.18 12.65
CA ALA A 345 -19.67 -10.13 11.92
C ALA A 345 -18.81 -8.86 11.80
N ALA A 346 -18.12 -8.48 12.87
CA ALA A 346 -17.15 -7.37 12.83
C ALA A 346 -15.98 -7.68 11.89
N ARG A 347 -15.47 -8.91 11.89
CA ARG A 347 -14.41 -9.36 10.97
C ARG A 347 -14.85 -9.25 9.51
N ALA A 348 -16.06 -9.72 9.21
CA ALA A 348 -16.60 -9.64 7.85
C ALA A 348 -16.72 -8.19 7.37
N ARG A 349 -17.21 -7.27 8.22
CA ARG A 349 -17.28 -5.83 7.90
C ARG A 349 -15.91 -5.21 7.72
N PHE A 350 -14.96 -5.55 8.59
CA PHE A 350 -13.58 -5.07 8.50
C PHE A 350 -12.91 -5.53 7.20
N VAL A 351 -13.00 -6.82 6.88
CA VAL A 351 -12.48 -7.38 5.62
C VAL A 351 -13.10 -6.68 4.42
N ALA A 352 -14.43 -6.49 4.42
CA ALA A 352 -15.12 -5.80 3.32
C ALA A 352 -14.68 -4.35 3.12
N ASP A 353 -14.25 -3.66 4.19
CA ASP A 353 -13.75 -2.29 4.11
C ASP A 353 -12.29 -2.22 3.62
N VAL A 354 -11.41 -3.12 4.11
CA VAL A 354 -9.96 -2.94 3.97
C VAL A 354 -9.30 -3.88 2.95
N ASP A 355 -9.98 -4.95 2.56
CA ASP A 355 -9.38 -5.97 1.71
C ASP A 355 -9.62 -5.69 0.23
N HIS A 356 -8.57 -5.83 -0.56
CA HIS A 356 -8.65 -5.78 -2.02
C HIS A 356 -8.38 -7.16 -2.60
N GLN A 357 -8.90 -7.41 -3.80
CA GLN A 357 -8.75 -8.69 -4.49
C GLN A 357 -7.66 -8.68 -5.56
N GLY A 358 -6.93 -7.57 -5.73
CA GLY A 358 -5.91 -7.41 -6.77
C GLY A 358 -6.48 -7.27 -8.18
N ARG A 359 -7.75 -6.90 -8.31
CA ARG A 359 -8.43 -6.73 -9.61
C ARG A 359 -8.12 -5.37 -10.23
N PHE A 360 -6.84 -5.07 -10.39
CA PHE A 360 -6.39 -3.81 -10.99
C PHE A 360 -6.16 -4.03 -12.49
N ALA A 361 -7.04 -3.49 -13.33
CA ALA A 361 -7.00 -3.64 -14.79
C ALA A 361 -5.98 -2.71 -15.46
N VAL A 362 -5.16 -1.99 -14.68
CA VAL A 362 -4.20 -0.98 -15.13
C VAL A 362 -2.79 -1.29 -14.63
N PRO A 363 -1.74 -0.72 -15.25
CA PRO A 363 -0.38 -0.84 -14.76
C PRO A 363 -0.21 -0.41 -13.31
N VAL A 364 0.50 -1.21 -12.53
CA VAL A 364 0.81 -0.96 -11.12
C VAL A 364 2.32 -0.98 -10.93
N VAL A 365 2.87 0.12 -10.44
CA VAL A 365 4.27 0.22 -10.00
C VAL A 365 4.29 0.40 -8.50
N THR A 366 5.19 -0.32 -7.82
CA THR A 366 5.35 -0.18 -6.36
C THR A 366 6.80 0.10 -5.98
N THR A 367 7.00 0.79 -4.86
CA THR A 367 8.31 0.89 -4.21
C THR A 367 8.17 0.74 -2.70
N HIS A 368 9.14 0.07 -2.06
CA HIS A 368 9.13 -0.17 -0.62
C HIS A 368 10.56 -0.22 -0.05
N GLY A 369 10.78 0.37 1.14
CA GLY A 369 12.01 0.21 1.90
C GLY A 369 12.11 -1.20 2.52
N ILE A 370 13.20 -1.91 2.28
CA ILE A 370 13.31 -3.31 2.74
C ILE A 370 13.41 -3.48 4.25
N HIS A 371 13.72 -2.40 4.97
CA HIS A 371 13.82 -2.38 6.44
C HIS A 371 12.70 -1.54 7.10
N ASP A 372 11.62 -1.23 6.37
CA ASP A 372 10.48 -0.51 6.92
C ASP A 372 9.86 -1.31 8.08
N SER A 373 9.94 -0.74 9.28
CA SER A 373 9.40 -1.35 10.50
C SER A 373 7.97 -0.98 10.80
N THR A 374 7.38 -0.06 10.05
CA THR A 374 5.99 0.41 10.19
C THR A 374 5.03 -0.40 9.32
N VAL A 375 5.38 -0.55 8.05
CA VAL A 375 4.68 -1.39 7.07
C VAL A 375 5.69 -2.38 6.49
N PHE A 376 5.50 -3.64 6.77
CA PHE A 376 6.48 -4.67 6.38
C PHE A 376 6.52 -4.89 4.88
N VAL A 377 7.72 -4.87 4.33
CA VAL A 377 7.96 -5.08 2.89
C VAL A 377 7.37 -6.41 2.39
N GLU A 378 7.26 -7.41 3.25
CA GLU A 378 6.67 -8.72 2.95
C GLU A 378 5.18 -8.62 2.56
N GLY A 379 4.49 -7.52 2.90
CA GLY A 379 3.13 -7.22 2.41
C GLY A 379 3.07 -7.07 0.89
N SER A 380 4.17 -6.71 0.24
CA SER A 380 4.28 -6.63 -1.22
C SER A 380 4.11 -7.99 -1.90
N ASP A 381 4.49 -9.09 -1.25
CA ASP A 381 4.23 -10.45 -1.76
C ASP A 381 2.74 -10.79 -1.76
N THR A 382 2.00 -10.34 -0.75
CA THR A 382 0.54 -10.51 -0.72
C THR A 382 -0.15 -9.78 -1.88
N LEU A 383 0.27 -8.56 -2.20
CA LEU A 383 -0.21 -7.83 -3.38
C LEU A 383 0.05 -8.64 -4.66
N ARG A 384 1.27 -9.13 -4.84
CA ARG A 384 1.65 -9.94 -5.99
C ARG A 384 0.78 -11.19 -6.11
N GLN A 385 0.62 -11.93 -5.03
CA GLN A 385 -0.21 -13.15 -5.01
C GLN A 385 -1.66 -12.85 -5.39
N ARG A 386 -2.25 -11.77 -4.87
CA ARG A 386 -3.62 -11.36 -5.19
C ARG A 386 -3.79 -10.95 -6.65
N MET A 387 -2.87 -10.14 -7.18
CA MET A 387 -2.91 -9.77 -8.59
C MET A 387 -2.73 -10.97 -9.52
N VAL A 388 -1.88 -11.93 -9.16
CA VAL A 388 -1.75 -13.20 -9.91
C VAL A 388 -3.04 -13.99 -9.85
N ALA A 389 -3.63 -14.17 -8.67
CA ALA A 389 -4.90 -14.89 -8.48
C ALA A 389 -6.06 -14.24 -9.24
N ALA A 390 -6.05 -12.91 -9.38
CA ALA A 390 -7.02 -12.14 -10.16
C ALA A 390 -6.74 -12.14 -11.68
N GLY A 391 -5.67 -12.80 -12.14
CA GLY A 391 -5.26 -12.79 -13.56
C GLY A 391 -4.50 -11.54 -14.01
N ASN A 392 -4.18 -10.63 -13.08
CA ASN A 392 -3.58 -9.32 -13.36
C ASN A 392 -2.07 -9.26 -13.03
N GLY A 393 -1.42 -10.38 -12.75
CA GLY A 393 -0.01 -10.42 -12.34
C GLY A 393 0.96 -9.76 -13.32
N GLN A 394 0.65 -9.77 -14.62
CA GLN A 394 1.46 -9.10 -15.64
C GLN A 394 1.37 -7.57 -15.57
N GLY A 395 0.34 -7.03 -14.94
CA GLY A 395 0.16 -5.60 -14.69
C GLY A 395 0.98 -5.05 -13.51
N LEU A 396 1.85 -5.84 -12.87
CA LEU A 396 2.60 -5.44 -11.68
C LEU A 396 4.10 -5.32 -11.95
N VAL A 397 4.72 -4.23 -11.48
CA VAL A 397 6.17 -4.07 -11.32
C VAL A 397 6.45 -3.64 -9.89
N GLN A 398 7.26 -4.41 -9.16
CA GLN A 398 7.64 -4.11 -7.79
C GLN A 398 9.10 -3.71 -7.73
N THR A 399 9.39 -2.59 -7.07
CA THR A 399 10.75 -2.13 -6.80
C THR A 399 10.97 -2.03 -5.30
N PHE A 400 12.20 -2.21 -4.89
CA PHE A 400 12.62 -2.16 -3.50
C PHE A 400 13.85 -1.27 -3.36
N VAL A 401 13.97 -0.61 -2.21
CA VAL A 401 15.10 0.28 -1.93
C VAL A 401 15.75 -0.08 -0.59
N GLU A 402 17.07 0.09 -0.51
CA GLU A 402 17.81 0.00 0.75
C GLU A 402 17.44 1.16 1.65
N SER A 403 16.46 0.97 2.52
CA SER A 403 15.96 2.00 3.42
C SER A 403 15.19 1.42 4.60
N SER A 404 15.35 2.02 5.77
CA SER A 404 14.50 1.83 6.95
C SER A 404 13.41 2.90 7.08
N GLU A 405 13.43 3.91 6.20
CA GLU A 405 12.45 4.99 6.22
C GLU A 405 11.07 4.48 5.84
N HIS A 406 10.07 4.97 6.58
CA HIS A 406 8.67 4.80 6.21
C HIS A 406 8.15 6.05 5.51
N SER A 407 7.26 5.90 4.57
CA SER A 407 6.53 6.95 3.84
C SER A 407 7.32 7.65 2.73
N TYR A 408 8.45 8.30 3.00
CA TYR A 408 9.22 9.04 2.01
C TYR A 408 10.66 8.51 1.94
N LEU A 409 10.96 7.87 0.83
CA LEU A 409 12.21 7.11 0.64
C LEU A 409 13.36 7.97 0.08
N GLY A 410 13.12 9.26 -0.12
CA GLY A 410 14.07 10.21 -0.69
C GLY A 410 13.68 10.74 -2.06
N GLU A 411 14.07 11.95 -2.37
CA GLU A 411 13.68 12.70 -3.56
C GLU A 411 14.02 11.96 -4.87
N ALA A 412 15.20 11.35 -4.93
CA ALA A 412 15.70 10.66 -6.13
C ALA A 412 14.89 9.43 -6.53
N ILE A 413 14.10 8.87 -5.61
CA ILE A 413 13.38 7.60 -5.82
C ILE A 413 12.12 7.79 -6.68
N TYR A 414 11.43 8.92 -6.58
CA TYR A 414 10.10 9.08 -7.16
C TYR A 414 10.07 9.45 -8.65
N PRO A 415 10.94 10.34 -9.19
CA PRO A 415 10.92 10.69 -10.60
C PRO A 415 11.01 9.48 -11.55
N PRO A 416 11.94 8.51 -11.36
CA PRO A 416 12.01 7.35 -12.23
C PRO A 416 10.77 6.44 -12.14
N LEU A 417 10.14 6.34 -10.97
CA LEU A 417 8.90 5.56 -10.80
C LEU A 417 7.74 6.19 -11.55
N LEU A 418 7.56 7.52 -11.43
CA LEU A 418 6.54 8.28 -12.14
C LEU A 418 6.73 8.17 -13.66
N GLN A 419 7.95 8.42 -14.14
CA GLN A 419 8.27 8.34 -15.57
C GLN A 419 8.07 6.91 -16.11
N ALA A 420 8.48 5.88 -15.35
CA ALA A 420 8.30 4.48 -15.74
C ALA A 420 6.82 4.10 -15.86
N LEU A 421 5.99 4.48 -14.88
CA LEU A 421 4.55 4.22 -14.89
C LEU A 421 3.87 4.94 -16.07
N ILE A 422 4.15 6.23 -16.24
CA ILE A 422 3.57 7.05 -17.32
C ILE A 422 3.99 6.50 -18.70
N THR A 423 5.27 6.19 -18.88
CA THR A 423 5.78 5.61 -20.14
C THR A 423 5.11 4.27 -20.42
N TRP A 424 4.94 3.43 -19.41
CA TRP A 424 4.25 2.15 -19.56
C TRP A 424 2.80 2.34 -20.03
N VAL A 425 2.06 3.25 -19.40
CA VAL A 425 0.67 3.56 -19.79
C VAL A 425 0.61 4.14 -21.22
N ASP A 426 1.55 5.01 -21.58
CA ASP A 426 1.52 5.69 -22.88
C ASP A 426 1.99 4.79 -24.05
N THR A 427 2.88 3.84 -23.80
CA THR A 427 3.54 3.05 -24.85
C THR A 427 3.26 1.54 -24.81
N GLY A 428 2.64 1.05 -23.72
CA GLY A 428 2.48 -0.38 -23.46
C GLY A 428 3.78 -1.11 -23.05
N ARG A 429 4.93 -0.43 -23.02
CA ARG A 429 6.22 -1.04 -22.67
C ARG A 429 6.37 -1.14 -21.17
N LYS A 430 6.24 -2.36 -20.65
CA LYS A 430 6.40 -2.64 -19.22
C LYS A 430 7.84 -2.39 -18.78
N PRO A 431 8.09 -1.56 -17.75
CA PRO A 431 9.42 -1.39 -17.17
C PRO A 431 9.85 -2.62 -16.37
N THR A 432 11.13 -2.69 -16.04
CA THR A 432 11.68 -3.66 -15.09
C THR A 432 12.31 -2.94 -13.91
N PRO A 433 12.51 -3.60 -12.75
CA PRO A 433 13.24 -3.00 -11.63
C PRO A 433 14.63 -2.51 -12.03
N VAL A 434 15.32 -3.21 -12.94
CA VAL A 434 16.63 -2.83 -13.49
C VAL A 434 16.53 -1.52 -14.24
N THR A 435 15.59 -1.41 -15.22
CA THR A 435 15.45 -0.19 -16.03
C THR A 435 15.05 1.02 -15.20
N ILE A 436 14.25 0.84 -14.13
CA ILE A 436 13.91 1.92 -13.18
C ILE A 436 15.14 2.38 -12.40
N ALA A 437 15.96 1.46 -11.92
CA ALA A 437 17.21 1.78 -11.22
C ALA A 437 18.23 2.49 -12.13
N GLU A 438 18.34 2.07 -13.37
CA GLU A 438 19.19 2.74 -14.39
C GLU A 438 18.70 4.14 -14.70
N GLN A 439 17.39 4.31 -14.88
CA GLN A 439 16.78 5.62 -15.10
C GLN A 439 17.01 6.57 -13.91
N CYS A 440 16.93 6.07 -12.66
CA CYS A 440 17.27 6.85 -11.48
C CYS A 440 18.70 7.40 -11.59
N ARG A 441 19.66 6.53 -11.84
CA ARG A 441 21.09 6.94 -11.98
C ARG A 441 21.28 7.98 -13.08
N SER A 442 20.59 7.80 -14.21
CA SER A 442 20.66 8.74 -15.34
C SER A 442 20.08 10.11 -14.98
N LEU A 443 18.95 10.15 -14.27
CA LEU A 443 18.33 11.39 -13.80
C LEU A 443 19.22 12.12 -12.78
N GLN A 444 19.81 11.39 -11.83
CA GLN A 444 20.74 11.98 -10.86
C GLN A 444 21.98 12.56 -11.55
N ALA A 445 22.57 11.84 -12.49
CA ALA A 445 23.72 12.32 -13.26
C ALA A 445 23.39 13.60 -14.04
N ALA A 446 22.23 13.67 -14.67
CA ALA A 446 21.78 14.83 -15.45
C ALA A 446 21.44 16.04 -14.55
N GLY A 447 20.93 15.80 -13.33
CA GLY A 447 20.56 16.83 -12.36
C GLY A 447 21.67 17.29 -11.42
N GLY A 448 22.89 16.74 -11.52
CA GLY A 448 24.00 17.00 -10.61
C GLY A 448 23.87 16.35 -9.24
N GLY A 449 22.94 15.39 -9.08
CA GLY A 449 22.75 14.60 -7.86
C GLY A 449 23.71 13.42 -7.75
N ALA A 450 23.76 12.79 -6.58
CA ALA A 450 24.62 11.64 -6.35
C ALA A 450 23.93 10.33 -6.82
N ALA A 451 24.65 9.49 -7.56
CA ALA A 451 24.17 8.16 -7.96
C ALA A 451 23.83 7.27 -6.74
N ALA A 452 24.48 7.53 -5.60
CA ALA A 452 24.22 6.86 -4.32
C ALA A 452 22.80 7.10 -3.76
N ASP A 453 22.11 8.16 -4.19
CA ASP A 453 20.72 8.43 -3.80
C ASP A 453 19.73 7.45 -4.46
N CYS A 454 20.16 6.80 -5.53
CA CYS A 454 19.43 5.75 -6.22
C CYS A 454 19.62 4.39 -5.54
N ARG A 455 18.96 4.20 -4.39
CA ARG A 455 19.11 3.03 -3.50
C ARG A 455 18.25 1.83 -3.92
N PHE A 456 17.87 1.72 -5.20
CA PHE A 456 17.10 0.59 -5.71
C PHE A 456 17.90 -0.72 -5.64
N LEU A 457 17.20 -1.79 -5.29
CA LEU A 457 17.68 -3.16 -5.22
C LEU A 457 16.93 -4.02 -6.26
N PRO A 458 17.34 -4.01 -7.53
CA PRO A 458 16.60 -4.68 -8.61
C PRO A 458 16.41 -6.18 -8.43
N ASP A 459 17.37 -6.83 -7.76
CA ASP A 459 17.40 -8.28 -7.55
C ASP A 459 16.79 -8.71 -6.20
N TYR A 460 16.23 -7.78 -5.42
CA TYR A 460 15.64 -8.12 -4.14
C TYR A 460 14.40 -9.00 -4.31
N ALA A 461 14.42 -10.18 -3.70
CA ALA A 461 13.31 -11.11 -3.65
C ALA A 461 12.55 -10.96 -2.31
N VAL A 462 11.35 -10.40 -2.38
CA VAL A 462 10.50 -10.24 -1.20
C VAL A 462 10.05 -11.60 -0.67
N LYS A 463 10.13 -11.78 0.66
CA LYS A 463 9.64 -12.99 1.35
C LYS A 463 8.12 -12.91 1.53
N THR A 464 7.50 -14.05 1.83
CA THR A 464 6.06 -14.09 2.17
C THR A 464 5.77 -13.40 3.48
N LEU A 465 4.58 -12.81 3.62
CA LEU A 465 4.16 -12.17 4.87
C LEU A 465 4.16 -13.15 6.06
N ALA A 466 3.88 -14.42 5.83
CA ALA A 466 3.93 -15.47 6.85
C ALA A 466 5.33 -15.67 7.45
N SER A 467 6.41 -15.27 6.75
CA SER A 467 7.76 -15.29 7.33
C SER A 467 7.97 -14.17 8.35
N ARG A 468 7.12 -13.15 8.37
CA ARG A 468 7.26 -11.95 9.19
C ARG A 468 6.30 -11.90 10.37
N ILE A 469 5.05 -12.29 10.17
CA ILE A 469 4.02 -12.25 11.22
C ILE A 469 3.66 -13.66 11.67
N PRO A 470 3.17 -13.84 12.92
CA PRO A 470 2.68 -15.12 13.37
C PRO A 470 1.56 -15.65 12.49
N ALA A 471 1.56 -16.98 12.25
CA ALA A 471 0.45 -17.64 11.54
C ALA A 471 -0.83 -17.63 12.38
N ARG A 472 -1.99 -17.55 11.70
CA ARG A 472 -3.33 -17.53 12.28
C ARG A 472 -4.15 -18.71 11.78
#